data_daea20d7873555e1d527c6794d7bf6e7
#
_entry.id   daea20d7873555e1d527c6794d7bf6e7
#
_cell.length_a   1.000
_cell.length_b   1.000
_cell.length_c   1.000
_cell.angle_alpha   90.00
_cell.angle_beta   90.00
_cell.angle_gamma   90.00
#
_symmetry.space_group_name_H-M   'P 1'
#
loop_
_entity.id
_entity.type
_entity.pdbx_description
1 polymer ?
#
loop_
_entity_poly.entity_id
_entity_poly.type
_entity_poly.pdbx_seq_one_letter_code
_entity_poly.pdbx_strand_id
1 'polypeptide(L)'
;LKDFEVTRFSGDLETLDLNEPQIVEIEPTFAERLFSVLANPNIAYLLMALGALGLYVEITHPGGILPGVVGVIFLLLGLYSVSVLPVSWAGVALIFVALMLFILEVKVTSYGLLTVGGVISFVLGSLMLFDGPLPAMRVSLGVVLPTAIVVAFLIGFLLTRVLRAHRARPMTGREGLVGDTGRAISELAPDGKVAVHGEYWDGRSLGGTIAEGSSVRVVAVHDRRIDVVAVGDDEEGSG
;
A
#
# COMPACT_ATOMS: atom_id res chain seq x y z
N LEU A 1 23.56 50.44 20.96
CA LEU A 1 23.07 49.73 22.16
C LEU A 1 24.12 49.93 23.27
N LYS A 2 24.15 51.08 23.89
CA LYS A 2 25.00 51.34 25.06
C LYS A 2 24.16 51.00 26.28
N ASP A 3 24.76 50.27 27.21
CA ASP A 3 24.22 50.01 28.54
C ASP A 3 22.91 49.16 28.53
N PHE A 4 23.03 47.89 28.13
CA PHE A 4 21.94 46.94 28.27
C PHE A 4 21.98 46.31 29.68
N GLU A 5 20.97 46.64 30.52
CA GLU A 5 20.85 46.08 31.86
C GLU A 5 20.26 44.65 31.80
N VAL A 6 20.98 43.70 32.36
CA VAL A 6 20.53 42.32 32.48
C VAL A 6 20.41 41.96 33.96
N THR A 7 19.28 41.37 34.35
CA THR A 7 19.11 40.85 35.71
C THR A 7 19.70 39.43 35.77
N ARG A 8 20.75 39.22 36.59
CA ARG A 8 21.28 37.91 36.86
C ARG A 8 20.32 37.05 37.67
N PHE A 9 20.49 35.73 37.62
CA PHE A 9 19.74 34.79 38.44
C PHE A 9 19.83 35.09 39.96
N SER A 10 20.90 35.79 40.40
CA SER A 10 21.06 36.28 41.76
C SER A 10 20.16 37.50 42.13
N GLY A 11 19.50 38.10 41.12
CA GLY A 11 18.69 39.30 41.30
C GLY A 11 19.48 40.62 41.15
N ASP A 12 20.79 40.53 40.92
CA ASP A 12 21.64 41.73 40.72
C ASP A 12 21.52 42.25 39.29
N LEU A 13 21.46 43.56 39.12
CA LEU A 13 21.52 44.26 37.83
C LEU A 13 22.98 44.39 37.39
N GLU A 14 23.33 43.87 36.25
CA GLU A 14 24.64 44.01 35.63
C GLU A 14 24.48 44.70 34.28
N THR A 15 25.27 45.78 34.07
CA THR A 15 25.34 46.47 32.77
C THR A 15 26.34 45.75 31.88
N LEU A 16 25.85 45.24 30.74
CA LEU A 16 26.73 44.66 29.72
C LEU A 16 27.34 45.75 28.87
N ASP A 17 28.68 45.85 28.86
CA ASP A 17 29.41 46.71 27.94
C ASP A 17 29.45 46.07 26.55
N LEU A 18 28.64 46.57 25.64
CA LEU A 18 28.53 46.08 24.25
C LEU A 18 29.34 46.93 23.26
N ASN A 19 30.30 47.75 23.74
CA ASN A 19 31.07 48.64 22.85
C ASN A 19 32.00 47.86 21.91
N GLU A 20 32.52 46.69 22.33
CA GLU A 20 33.30 45.79 21.50
C GLU A 20 32.91 44.30 21.75
N PRO A 21 31.75 43.86 21.24
CA PRO A 21 31.32 42.47 21.45
C PRO A 21 32.24 41.52 20.65
N GLN A 22 32.91 40.60 21.33
CA GLN A 22 33.58 39.51 20.71
C GLN A 22 32.53 38.48 20.24
N ILE A 23 32.33 38.38 18.93
CA ILE A 23 31.48 37.38 18.36
C ILE A 23 32.30 36.08 18.28
N VAL A 24 32.02 35.14 19.15
CA VAL A 24 32.58 33.78 19.10
C VAL A 24 31.59 32.91 18.37
N GLU A 25 31.95 32.48 17.16
CA GLU A 25 31.19 31.45 16.43
C GLU A 25 31.47 30.09 17.07
N ILE A 26 30.44 29.52 17.71
CA ILE A 26 30.51 28.20 18.25
C ILE A 26 30.02 27.22 17.16
N GLU A 27 30.94 26.46 16.57
CA GLU A 27 30.55 25.42 15.60
C GLU A 27 29.78 24.28 16.31
N PRO A 28 28.60 23.92 15.81
CA PRO A 28 27.83 22.84 16.40
C PRO A 28 28.56 21.51 16.21
N THR A 29 28.57 20.70 17.25
CA THR A 29 29.09 19.34 17.22
C THR A 29 28.29 18.46 16.26
N PHE A 30 28.85 17.31 15.85
CA PHE A 30 28.14 16.36 14.98
C PHE A 30 26.78 15.94 15.56
N ALA A 31 26.69 15.71 16.86
CA ALA A 31 25.46 15.36 17.55
C ALA A 31 24.42 16.50 17.44
N GLU A 32 24.82 17.75 17.69
CA GLU A 32 23.93 18.93 17.58
C GLU A 32 23.43 19.13 16.15
N ARG A 33 24.28 18.92 15.14
CA ARG A 33 23.87 18.95 13.73
C ARG A 33 22.85 17.86 13.43
N LEU A 34 23.06 16.63 13.91
CA LEU A 34 22.13 15.52 13.73
C LEU A 34 20.77 15.84 14.39
N PHE A 35 20.78 16.31 15.64
CA PHE A 35 19.55 16.69 16.34
C PHE A 35 18.82 17.85 15.66
N SER A 36 19.54 18.84 15.13
CA SER A 36 18.92 19.94 14.39
C SER A 36 18.23 19.48 13.10
N VAL A 37 18.79 18.49 12.41
CA VAL A 37 18.15 17.87 11.23
C VAL A 37 16.90 17.10 11.65
N LEU A 38 16.97 16.30 12.71
CA LEU A 38 15.82 15.54 13.22
C LEU A 38 14.72 16.44 13.80
N ALA A 39 15.06 17.62 14.32
CA ALA A 39 14.10 18.61 14.79
C ALA A 39 13.40 19.37 13.65
N ASN A 40 13.72 19.09 12.38
CA ASN A 40 13.04 19.71 11.24
C ASN A 40 11.73 18.97 10.92
N PRO A 41 10.56 19.63 10.92
CA PRO A 41 9.27 18.98 10.65
C PRO A 41 9.18 18.28 9.30
N ASN A 42 9.83 18.83 8.27
CA ASN A 42 9.86 18.22 6.94
C ASN A 42 10.64 16.91 6.94
N ILE A 43 11.77 16.86 7.65
CA ILE A 43 12.59 15.65 7.79
C ILE A 43 11.84 14.60 8.61
N ALA A 44 11.27 14.99 9.75
CA ALA A 44 10.44 14.11 10.58
C ALA A 44 9.31 13.48 9.77
N TYR A 45 8.59 14.28 9.00
CA TYR A 45 7.50 13.84 8.14
C TYR A 45 7.98 12.86 7.04
N LEU A 46 9.09 13.20 6.36
CA LEU A 46 9.67 12.32 5.33
C LEU A 46 10.16 11.00 5.92
N LEU A 47 10.81 11.02 7.08
CA LEU A 47 11.26 9.79 7.76
C LEU A 47 10.06 8.89 8.09
N MET A 48 8.98 9.45 8.61
CA MET A 48 7.76 8.68 8.88
C MET A 48 7.13 8.12 7.59
N ALA A 49 7.04 8.94 6.55
CA ALA A 49 6.46 8.53 5.26
C ALA A 49 7.30 7.45 4.58
N LEU A 50 8.62 7.62 4.50
CA LEU A 50 9.55 6.64 3.92
C LEU A 50 9.64 5.37 4.78
N GLY A 51 9.59 5.51 6.10
CA GLY A 51 9.53 4.39 7.02
C GLY A 51 8.29 3.53 6.83
N ALA A 52 7.12 4.17 6.75
CA ALA A 52 5.87 3.48 6.46
C ALA A 52 5.88 2.81 5.07
N LEU A 53 6.46 3.48 4.06
CA LEU A 53 6.61 2.93 2.72
C LEU A 53 7.53 1.70 2.71
N GLY A 54 8.67 1.75 3.42
CA GLY A 54 9.60 0.62 3.53
C GLY A 54 8.93 -0.60 4.15
N LEU A 55 8.16 -0.42 5.24
CA LEU A 55 7.37 -1.51 5.83
C LEU A 55 6.29 -2.02 4.89
N TYR A 56 5.61 -1.14 4.17
CA TYR A 56 4.60 -1.52 3.19
C TYR A 56 5.20 -2.42 2.09
N VAL A 57 6.38 -2.04 1.55
CA VAL A 57 7.07 -2.83 0.52
C VAL A 57 7.44 -4.21 1.06
N GLU A 58 7.95 -4.31 2.29
CA GLU A 58 8.33 -5.59 2.91
C GLU A 58 7.10 -6.50 3.13
N ILE A 59 5.98 -5.94 3.60
CA ILE A 59 4.75 -6.72 3.83
C ILE A 59 4.16 -7.23 2.51
N THR A 60 4.26 -6.45 1.44
CA THR A 60 3.68 -6.80 0.14
C THR A 60 4.58 -7.71 -0.71
N HIS A 61 5.89 -7.66 -0.49
CA HIS A 61 6.91 -8.44 -1.20
C HIS A 61 7.89 -9.06 -0.19
N PRO A 62 7.45 -10.05 0.61
CA PRO A 62 8.30 -10.66 1.63
C PRO A 62 9.51 -11.34 0.99
N GLY A 63 10.70 -11.07 1.55
CA GLY A 63 11.98 -11.62 1.11
C GLY A 63 13.05 -10.60 0.80
N GLY A 64 12.72 -9.32 0.74
CA GLY A 64 13.70 -8.24 0.53
C GLY A 64 14.51 -7.90 1.78
N ILE A 65 13.96 -8.07 2.98
CA ILE A 65 14.49 -7.73 4.32
C ILE A 65 14.99 -6.27 4.43
N LEU A 66 15.74 -5.82 3.43
CA LEU A 66 16.37 -4.49 3.42
C LEU A 66 15.35 -3.33 3.50
N PRO A 67 14.27 -3.30 2.70
CA PRO A 67 13.27 -2.23 2.78
C PRO A 67 12.59 -2.16 4.15
N GLY A 68 12.30 -3.33 4.75
CA GLY A 68 11.69 -3.42 6.08
C GLY A 68 12.61 -2.89 7.18
N VAL A 69 13.88 -3.29 7.19
CA VAL A 69 14.87 -2.83 8.18
C VAL A 69 15.07 -1.31 8.08
N VAL A 70 15.29 -0.80 6.88
CA VAL A 70 15.44 0.66 6.65
C VAL A 70 14.16 1.39 7.04
N GLY A 71 12.99 0.80 6.72
CA GLY A 71 11.68 1.34 7.10
C GLY A 71 11.51 1.47 8.61
N VAL A 72 11.89 0.45 9.38
CA VAL A 72 11.85 0.49 10.86
C VAL A 72 12.79 1.57 11.40
N ILE A 73 14.02 1.67 10.89
CA ILE A 73 14.98 2.70 11.32
C ILE A 73 14.40 4.10 11.07
N PHE A 74 13.85 4.34 9.88
CA PHE A 74 13.26 5.63 9.55
C PHE A 74 12.04 5.95 10.41
N LEU A 75 11.19 4.96 10.72
CA LEU A 75 10.07 5.17 11.64
C LEU A 75 10.54 5.50 13.06
N LEU A 76 11.55 4.81 13.57
CA LEU A 76 12.08 5.10 14.91
C LEU A 76 12.68 6.51 14.99
N LEU A 77 13.44 6.93 13.97
CA LEU A 77 13.97 8.28 13.87
C LEU A 77 12.84 9.32 13.72
N GLY A 78 11.84 9.02 12.92
CA GLY A 78 10.66 9.88 12.75
C GLY A 78 9.85 10.04 14.04
N LEU A 79 9.62 8.95 14.78
CA LEU A 79 8.96 8.97 16.09
C LEU A 79 9.75 9.77 17.13
N TYR A 80 11.08 9.63 17.13
CA TYR A 80 11.94 10.46 17.96
C TYR A 80 11.77 11.96 17.61
N SER A 81 11.80 12.30 16.33
CA SER A 81 11.59 13.67 15.84
C SER A 81 10.23 14.22 16.28
N VAL A 82 9.16 13.42 16.16
CA VAL A 82 7.82 13.78 16.62
C VAL A 82 7.76 14.03 18.12
N SER A 83 8.56 13.34 18.93
CA SER A 83 8.59 13.54 20.39
C SER A 83 9.18 14.90 20.79
N VAL A 84 9.96 15.53 19.91
CA VAL A 84 10.61 16.84 20.16
C VAL A 84 9.80 17.99 19.55
N LEU A 85 8.97 17.72 18.56
CA LEU A 85 8.18 18.72 17.84
C LEU A 85 6.78 18.89 18.47
N PRO A 86 6.19 20.10 18.41
CA PRO A 86 4.81 20.33 18.84
C PRO A 86 3.83 19.69 17.88
N VAL A 87 3.27 18.55 18.25
CA VAL A 87 2.33 17.77 17.42
C VAL A 87 0.89 18.22 17.67
N SER A 88 0.16 18.44 16.59
CA SER A 88 -1.27 18.72 16.61
C SER A 88 -2.08 17.41 16.55
N TRP A 89 -2.86 17.14 17.59
CA TRP A 89 -3.77 15.97 17.64
C TRP A 89 -4.84 16.00 16.54
N ALA A 90 -5.23 17.20 16.07
CA ALA A 90 -6.15 17.36 14.96
C ALA A 90 -5.52 16.85 13.64
N GLY A 91 -4.23 17.18 13.41
CA GLY A 91 -3.48 16.66 12.27
C GLY A 91 -3.36 15.13 12.31
N VAL A 92 -3.01 14.57 13.47
CA VAL A 92 -2.95 13.10 13.66
C VAL A 92 -4.31 12.45 13.40
N ALA A 93 -5.39 13.01 13.92
CA ALA A 93 -6.75 12.48 13.72
C ALA A 93 -7.14 12.49 12.22
N LEU A 94 -6.82 13.56 11.48
CA LEU A 94 -7.09 13.64 10.04
C LEU A 94 -6.28 12.62 9.25
N ILE A 95 -5.02 12.37 9.60
CA ILE A 95 -4.20 11.31 8.98
C ILE A 95 -4.82 9.94 9.28
N PHE A 96 -5.28 9.72 10.51
CA PHE A 96 -5.96 8.48 10.87
C PHE A 96 -7.26 8.29 10.07
N VAL A 97 -8.08 9.34 9.91
CA VAL A 97 -9.27 9.32 9.05
C VAL A 97 -8.89 8.98 7.61
N ALA A 98 -7.82 9.57 7.08
CA ALA A 98 -7.32 9.25 5.74
C ALA A 98 -7.00 7.76 5.58
N LEU A 99 -6.27 7.17 6.54
CA LEU A 99 -5.94 5.74 6.53
C LEU A 99 -7.20 4.87 6.57
N MET A 100 -8.18 5.24 7.40
CA MET A 100 -9.47 4.53 7.48
C MET A 100 -10.22 4.60 6.14
N LEU A 101 -10.26 5.76 5.49
CA LEU A 101 -10.89 5.93 4.18
C LEU A 101 -10.19 5.07 3.11
N PHE A 102 -8.87 4.98 3.13
CA PHE A 102 -8.11 4.14 2.22
C PHE A 102 -8.37 2.64 2.44
N ILE A 103 -8.47 2.20 3.69
CA ILE A 103 -8.82 0.81 4.02
C ILE A 103 -10.25 0.49 3.59
N LEU A 104 -11.19 1.43 3.78
CA LEU A 104 -12.58 1.27 3.38
C LEU A 104 -12.73 1.18 1.85
N GLU A 105 -11.96 1.94 1.08
CA GLU A 105 -11.97 1.89 -0.39
C GLU A 105 -11.67 0.48 -0.91
N VAL A 106 -10.76 -0.26 -0.25
CA VAL A 106 -10.43 -1.64 -0.63
C VAL A 106 -11.60 -2.60 -0.38
N LYS A 107 -12.42 -2.33 0.64
CA LYS A 107 -13.55 -3.18 1.04
C LYS A 107 -14.88 -2.80 0.38
N VAL A 108 -15.07 -1.51 0.11
CA VAL A 108 -16.32 -0.95 -0.44
C VAL A 108 -16.04 -0.42 -1.83
N THR A 109 -16.80 -0.87 -2.82
CA THR A 109 -16.65 -0.41 -4.21
C THR A 109 -17.22 1.02 -4.35
N SER A 110 -16.42 2.02 -3.96
CA SER A 110 -16.82 3.43 -4.00
C SER A 110 -16.34 4.17 -5.26
N TYR A 111 -15.75 3.45 -6.21
CA TYR A 111 -15.23 4.00 -7.48
C TYR A 111 -14.22 5.15 -7.30
N GLY A 112 -13.47 5.13 -6.19
CA GLY A 112 -12.43 6.13 -5.91
C GLY A 112 -12.89 7.32 -5.06
N LEU A 113 -14.17 7.42 -4.70
CA LEU A 113 -14.68 8.54 -3.89
C LEU A 113 -14.02 8.60 -2.51
N LEU A 114 -13.88 7.44 -1.83
CA LEU A 114 -13.20 7.36 -0.54
C LEU A 114 -11.70 7.64 -0.68
N THR A 115 -11.07 7.27 -1.80
CA THR A 115 -9.67 7.61 -2.09
C THR A 115 -9.49 9.12 -2.19
N VAL A 116 -10.37 9.83 -2.90
CA VAL A 116 -10.31 11.30 -2.99
C VAL A 116 -10.47 11.95 -1.61
N GLY A 117 -11.47 11.53 -0.83
CA GLY A 117 -11.67 11.99 0.54
C GLY A 117 -10.45 11.70 1.43
N GLY A 118 -9.86 10.50 1.29
CA GLY A 118 -8.65 10.08 1.98
C GLY A 118 -7.44 10.96 1.64
N VAL A 119 -7.22 11.27 0.36
CA VAL A 119 -6.14 12.17 -0.07
C VAL A 119 -6.32 13.59 0.50
N ILE A 120 -7.54 14.13 0.45
CA ILE A 120 -7.83 15.45 1.04
C ILE A 120 -7.55 15.44 2.54
N SER A 121 -8.06 14.44 3.27
CA SER A 121 -7.83 14.27 4.70
C SER A 121 -6.34 14.12 5.02
N PHE A 122 -5.60 13.36 4.20
CA PHE A 122 -4.18 13.15 4.36
C PHE A 122 -3.39 14.44 4.19
N VAL A 123 -3.67 15.22 3.12
CA VAL A 123 -3.00 16.51 2.87
C VAL A 123 -3.29 17.49 4.00
N LEU A 124 -4.55 17.66 4.40
CA LEU A 124 -4.93 18.56 5.49
C LEU A 124 -4.29 18.12 6.81
N GLY A 125 -4.36 16.83 7.12
CA GLY A 125 -3.73 16.28 8.32
C GLY A 125 -2.23 16.47 8.35
N SER A 126 -1.55 16.28 7.21
CA SER A 126 -0.10 16.48 7.07
C SER A 126 0.30 17.93 7.28
N LEU A 127 -0.47 18.89 6.74
CA LEU A 127 -0.22 20.32 6.94
C LEU A 127 -0.47 20.77 8.37
N MET A 128 -1.40 20.12 9.06
CA MET A 128 -1.74 20.41 10.45
C MET A 128 -0.96 19.57 11.45
N LEU A 129 -0.09 18.65 11.00
CA LEU A 129 0.59 17.69 11.86
C LEU A 129 1.46 18.36 12.93
N PHE A 130 2.18 19.42 12.55
CA PHE A 130 3.01 20.20 13.46
C PHE A 130 2.47 21.62 13.57
N ASP A 131 2.17 22.02 14.81
CA ASP A 131 1.59 23.34 15.14
C ASP A 131 2.60 24.20 15.88
N GLY A 132 3.58 24.72 15.11
CA GLY A 132 4.58 25.64 15.63
C GLY A 132 4.23 27.11 15.34
N PRO A 133 4.67 28.05 16.20
CA PRO A 133 4.43 29.49 16.04
C PRO A 133 5.15 30.09 14.82
N LEU A 134 6.21 29.44 14.34
CA LEU A 134 6.98 29.86 13.17
C LEU A 134 6.65 29.01 11.95
N PRO A 135 6.61 29.59 10.73
CA PRO A 135 6.41 28.81 9.49
C PRO A 135 7.43 27.68 9.30
N ALA A 136 8.67 27.86 9.79
CA ALA A 136 9.71 26.85 9.75
C ALA A 136 9.42 25.61 10.63
N MET A 137 8.49 25.72 11.57
CA MET A 137 8.05 24.63 12.45
C MET A 137 6.85 23.85 11.90
N ARG A 138 6.46 24.11 10.66
CA ARG A 138 5.35 23.43 9.96
C ARG A 138 5.86 22.65 8.77
N VAL A 139 5.16 21.59 8.37
CA VAL A 139 5.50 20.86 7.15
C VAL A 139 5.16 21.71 5.93
N SER A 140 6.09 21.80 4.99
CA SER A 140 5.90 22.60 3.79
C SER A 140 5.01 21.87 2.77
N LEU A 141 4.21 22.62 2.01
CA LEU A 141 3.44 22.10 0.88
C LEU A 141 4.32 21.38 -0.15
N GLY A 142 5.56 21.85 -0.34
CA GLY A 142 6.53 21.23 -1.25
C GLY A 142 6.94 19.83 -0.84
N VAL A 143 6.73 19.42 0.41
CA VAL A 143 6.98 18.06 0.90
C VAL A 143 5.67 17.26 0.97
N VAL A 144 4.59 17.89 1.42
CA VAL A 144 3.28 17.22 1.57
C VAL A 144 2.72 16.77 0.22
N LEU A 145 2.73 17.64 -0.80
CA LEU A 145 2.11 17.31 -2.09
C LEU A 145 2.79 16.13 -2.81
N PRO A 146 4.12 16.07 -2.97
CA PRO A 146 4.77 14.91 -3.56
C PRO A 146 4.50 13.63 -2.77
N THR A 147 4.53 13.70 -1.43
CA THR A 147 4.23 12.54 -0.58
C THR A 147 2.80 12.08 -0.76
N ALA A 148 1.82 12.99 -0.80
CA ALA A 148 0.42 12.67 -1.04
C ALA A 148 0.20 12.02 -2.42
N ILE A 149 0.90 12.49 -3.45
CA ILE A 149 0.86 11.89 -4.79
C ILE A 149 1.38 10.45 -4.76
N VAL A 150 2.52 10.21 -4.09
CA VAL A 150 3.08 8.86 -3.94
C VAL A 150 2.11 7.94 -3.19
N VAL A 151 1.53 8.41 -2.08
CA VAL A 151 0.53 7.65 -1.30
C VAL A 151 -0.71 7.35 -2.14
N ALA A 152 -1.27 8.34 -2.84
CA ALA A 152 -2.43 8.14 -3.72
C ALA A 152 -2.14 7.14 -4.84
N PHE A 153 -0.94 7.22 -5.46
CA PHE A 153 -0.50 6.27 -6.49
C PHE A 153 -0.41 4.85 -5.94
N LEU A 154 0.21 4.66 -4.77
CA LEU A 154 0.33 3.36 -4.13
C LEU A 154 -1.03 2.74 -3.82
N ILE A 155 -1.96 3.54 -3.31
CA ILE A 155 -3.32 3.08 -3.00
C ILE A 155 -4.07 2.73 -4.28
N GLY A 156 -4.01 3.56 -5.31
CA GLY A 156 -4.58 3.28 -6.62
C GLY A 156 -4.01 2.00 -7.26
N PHE A 157 -2.69 1.81 -7.15
CA PHE A 157 -2.03 0.60 -7.60
C PHE A 157 -2.50 -0.64 -6.83
N LEU A 158 -2.57 -0.56 -5.49
CA LEU A 158 -3.07 -1.63 -4.65
C LEU A 158 -4.52 -1.99 -5.00
N LEU A 159 -5.38 -0.98 -5.14
CA LEU A 159 -6.78 -1.16 -5.52
C LEU A 159 -6.92 -1.90 -6.86
N THR A 160 -6.13 -1.51 -7.87
CA THR A 160 -6.15 -2.20 -9.18
C THR A 160 -5.71 -3.65 -9.08
N ARG A 161 -4.72 -3.97 -8.22
CA ARG A 161 -4.29 -5.35 -7.97
C ARG A 161 -5.36 -6.17 -7.27
N VAL A 162 -6.00 -5.62 -6.23
CA VAL A 162 -7.10 -6.29 -5.50
C VAL A 162 -8.28 -6.55 -6.43
N LEU A 163 -8.70 -5.56 -7.22
CA LEU A 163 -9.81 -5.71 -8.16
C LEU A 163 -9.52 -6.76 -9.25
N ARG A 164 -8.29 -6.84 -9.75
CA ARG A 164 -7.88 -7.90 -10.69
C ARG A 164 -7.91 -9.28 -10.05
N ALA A 165 -7.43 -9.40 -8.82
CA ALA A 165 -7.46 -10.67 -8.08
C ALA A 165 -8.89 -11.17 -7.85
N HIS A 166 -9.84 -10.26 -7.54
CA HIS A 166 -11.25 -10.59 -7.40
C HIS A 166 -11.96 -10.93 -8.72
N ARG A 167 -11.49 -10.39 -9.85
CA ARG A 167 -12.02 -10.70 -11.19
C ARG A 167 -11.40 -11.95 -11.83
N ALA A 168 -10.27 -12.42 -11.34
CA ALA A 168 -9.72 -13.70 -11.76
C ALA A 168 -10.67 -14.80 -11.28
N ARG A 169 -11.37 -15.43 -12.24
CA ARG A 169 -12.15 -16.63 -11.96
C ARG A 169 -11.20 -17.63 -11.31
N PRO A 170 -11.59 -18.31 -10.23
CA PRO A 170 -10.77 -19.37 -9.67
C PRO A 170 -10.61 -20.46 -10.76
N MET A 171 -9.40 -20.53 -11.35
CA MET A 171 -9.03 -21.59 -12.32
C MET A 171 -8.78 -22.95 -11.62
N THR A 172 -8.94 -22.98 -10.30
CA THR A 172 -8.73 -24.16 -9.48
C THR A 172 -10.06 -24.58 -8.85
N GLY A 173 -10.61 -25.67 -9.34
CA GLY A 173 -11.83 -26.25 -8.83
C GLY A 173 -12.68 -26.84 -9.96
N ARG A 174 -13.66 -27.65 -9.59
CA ARG A 174 -14.59 -28.32 -10.52
C ARG A 174 -15.28 -27.38 -11.52
N GLU A 175 -15.52 -26.15 -11.11
CA GLU A 175 -16.13 -25.11 -11.96
C GLU A 175 -15.16 -24.59 -13.05
N GLY A 176 -13.86 -24.74 -12.86
CA GLY A 176 -12.83 -24.38 -13.85
C GLY A 176 -12.77 -25.33 -15.05
N LEU A 177 -13.37 -26.52 -14.93
CA LEU A 177 -13.40 -27.48 -16.03
C LEU A 177 -14.43 -27.15 -17.12
N VAL A 178 -15.39 -26.26 -16.85
CA VAL A 178 -16.41 -25.86 -17.84
C VAL A 178 -15.77 -25.07 -18.97
N GLY A 179 -15.89 -25.60 -20.19
CA GLY A 179 -15.28 -25.05 -21.39
C GLY A 179 -13.98 -25.72 -21.81
N ASP A 180 -13.37 -26.54 -20.93
CA ASP A 180 -12.14 -27.26 -21.24
C ASP A 180 -12.38 -28.46 -22.15
N THR A 181 -11.34 -28.80 -22.90
CA THR A 181 -11.32 -29.97 -23.77
C THR A 181 -10.71 -31.16 -23.05
N GLY A 182 -11.34 -32.30 -23.22
CA GLY A 182 -10.89 -33.61 -22.74
C GLY A 182 -10.99 -34.66 -23.85
N ARG A 183 -10.78 -35.91 -23.47
CA ARG A 183 -10.90 -37.07 -24.38
C ARG A 183 -11.81 -38.15 -23.77
N ALA A 184 -12.70 -38.71 -24.56
CA ALA A 184 -13.48 -39.85 -24.17
C ALA A 184 -12.57 -41.07 -24.01
N ILE A 185 -12.59 -41.72 -22.85
CA ILE A 185 -11.79 -42.91 -22.53
C ILE A 185 -12.59 -44.18 -22.77
N SER A 186 -13.90 -44.09 -22.82
CA SER A 186 -14.82 -45.13 -23.25
C SER A 186 -15.91 -44.52 -24.12
N GLU A 187 -16.66 -45.35 -24.84
CA GLU A 187 -17.89 -44.89 -25.51
C GLU A 187 -18.85 -44.26 -24.50
N LEU A 188 -19.39 -43.05 -24.84
CA LEU A 188 -20.43 -42.37 -24.06
C LEU A 188 -21.79 -42.59 -24.78
N ALA A 189 -22.65 -43.45 -24.21
CA ALA A 189 -23.99 -43.77 -24.76
C ALA A 189 -25.05 -43.89 -23.64
N PRO A 190 -25.55 -42.87 -22.99
CA PRO A 190 -25.02 -41.49 -22.87
C PRO A 190 -23.89 -41.35 -21.83
N ASP A 191 -23.72 -42.32 -20.92
CA ASP A 191 -22.76 -42.28 -19.82
C ASP A 191 -21.48 -43.06 -20.17
N GLY A 192 -20.31 -42.57 -19.70
CA GLY A 192 -19.01 -43.20 -19.92
C GLY A 192 -17.91 -42.52 -19.11
N LYS A 193 -16.65 -42.70 -19.52
CA LYS A 193 -15.49 -42.11 -18.86
C LYS A 193 -14.79 -41.08 -19.77
N VAL A 194 -14.40 -39.97 -19.17
CA VAL A 194 -13.71 -38.85 -19.84
C VAL A 194 -12.47 -38.48 -19.06
N ALA A 195 -11.36 -38.24 -19.74
CA ALA A 195 -10.16 -37.66 -19.15
C ALA A 195 -10.11 -36.15 -19.47
N VAL A 196 -9.98 -35.32 -18.41
CA VAL A 196 -9.79 -33.88 -18.51
C VAL A 196 -8.65 -33.51 -17.57
N HIS A 197 -7.66 -32.78 -18.05
CA HIS A 197 -6.47 -32.37 -17.29
C HIS A 197 -5.72 -33.52 -16.59
N GLY A 198 -5.78 -34.75 -17.18
CA GLY A 198 -5.12 -35.91 -16.59
C GLY A 198 -5.91 -36.62 -15.48
N GLU A 199 -7.10 -36.15 -15.15
CA GLU A 199 -8.02 -36.76 -14.20
C GLU A 199 -9.16 -37.50 -14.94
N TYR A 200 -9.63 -38.61 -14.36
CA TYR A 200 -10.76 -39.39 -14.91
C TYR A 200 -12.07 -39.00 -14.26
N TRP A 201 -13.05 -38.66 -15.11
CA TRP A 201 -14.37 -38.23 -14.70
C TRP A 201 -15.46 -39.11 -15.26
N ASP A 202 -16.56 -39.26 -14.54
CA ASP A 202 -17.78 -39.84 -15.10
C ASP A 202 -18.39 -38.78 -16.06
N GLY A 203 -18.43 -39.09 -17.34
CA GLY A 203 -18.93 -38.23 -18.42
C GLY A 203 -20.31 -38.61 -18.89
N ARG A 204 -21.16 -37.64 -19.16
CA ARG A 204 -22.43 -37.81 -19.85
C ARG A 204 -22.44 -36.97 -21.12
N SER A 205 -22.73 -37.61 -22.23
CA SER A 205 -22.95 -36.93 -23.51
C SER A 205 -24.33 -36.27 -23.56
N LEU A 206 -24.36 -34.98 -23.94
CA LEU A 206 -25.60 -34.25 -24.19
C LEU A 206 -26.03 -34.23 -25.66
N GLY A 207 -25.18 -34.67 -26.58
CA GLY A 207 -25.39 -34.58 -28.03
C GLY A 207 -25.48 -35.90 -28.79
N GLY A 208 -25.68 -37.05 -28.10
CA GLY A 208 -25.72 -38.37 -28.74
C GLY A 208 -24.53 -39.23 -28.31
N THR A 209 -24.33 -40.37 -29.00
CA THR A 209 -23.23 -41.29 -28.73
C THR A 209 -21.89 -40.69 -29.17
N ILE A 210 -20.91 -40.70 -28.29
CA ILE A 210 -19.53 -40.23 -28.56
C ILE A 210 -18.61 -41.45 -28.49
N ALA A 211 -17.87 -41.70 -29.58
CA ALA A 211 -16.96 -42.85 -29.66
C ALA A 211 -15.74 -42.65 -28.72
N GLU A 212 -15.17 -43.78 -28.26
CA GLU A 212 -13.92 -43.79 -27.53
C GLU A 212 -12.80 -43.09 -28.33
N GLY A 213 -11.99 -42.31 -27.64
CA GLY A 213 -10.89 -41.53 -28.23
C GLY A 213 -11.27 -40.16 -28.79
N SER A 214 -12.57 -39.84 -28.90
CA SER A 214 -13.04 -38.54 -29.44
C SER A 214 -12.74 -37.40 -28.49
N SER A 215 -12.45 -36.21 -29.06
CA SER A 215 -12.32 -34.97 -28.30
C SER A 215 -13.69 -34.51 -27.83
N VAL A 216 -13.78 -34.11 -26.55
CA VAL A 216 -15.02 -33.64 -25.92
C VAL A 216 -14.77 -32.33 -25.21
N ARG A 217 -15.81 -31.48 -25.17
CA ARG A 217 -15.79 -30.21 -24.40
C ARG A 217 -16.74 -30.33 -23.21
N VAL A 218 -16.24 -29.91 -22.02
CA VAL A 218 -17.04 -29.91 -20.80
C VAL A 218 -18.04 -28.75 -20.84
N VAL A 219 -19.33 -29.06 -20.68
CA VAL A 219 -20.40 -28.05 -20.66
C VAL A 219 -20.86 -27.74 -19.25
N ALA A 220 -20.92 -28.73 -18.38
CA ALA A 220 -21.31 -28.58 -16.98
C ALA A 220 -20.59 -29.58 -16.08
N VAL A 221 -20.45 -29.26 -14.81
CA VAL A 221 -19.86 -30.13 -13.80
C VAL A 221 -20.84 -30.32 -12.66
N HIS A 222 -21.13 -31.58 -12.34
CA HIS A 222 -22.06 -32.01 -11.29
C HIS A 222 -21.33 -32.96 -10.35
N ASP A 223 -20.97 -32.54 -9.19
CA ASP A 223 -20.27 -33.30 -8.14
C ASP A 223 -19.16 -34.26 -8.66
N ARG A 224 -19.45 -35.46 -9.12
CA ARG A 224 -18.51 -36.44 -9.67
C ARG A 224 -18.65 -36.67 -11.18
N ARG A 225 -19.62 -36.04 -11.82
CA ARG A 225 -19.95 -36.21 -13.23
C ARG A 225 -19.80 -34.89 -13.98
N ILE A 226 -19.33 -34.99 -15.20
CA ILE A 226 -19.25 -33.88 -16.14
C ILE A 226 -20.17 -34.15 -17.34
N ASP A 227 -20.91 -33.14 -17.76
CA ASP A 227 -21.68 -33.18 -18.99
C ASP A 227 -20.80 -32.68 -20.14
N VAL A 228 -20.74 -33.44 -21.22
CA VAL A 228 -19.83 -33.16 -22.33
C VAL A 228 -20.55 -33.20 -23.67
N VAL A 229 -20.01 -32.46 -24.65
CA VAL A 229 -20.41 -32.54 -26.06
C VAL A 229 -19.19 -32.91 -26.91
N ALA A 230 -19.42 -33.59 -28.03
CA ALA A 230 -18.36 -33.89 -28.99
C ALA A 230 -17.84 -32.56 -29.58
N VAL A 231 -16.53 -32.40 -29.68
CA VAL A 231 -15.90 -31.35 -30.44
C VAL A 231 -15.78 -31.85 -31.88
N GLY A 232 -16.44 -31.16 -32.83
CA GLY A 232 -16.30 -31.48 -34.26
C GLY A 232 -14.87 -31.26 -34.74
N ASP A 233 -14.43 -32.04 -35.69
CA ASP A 233 -13.06 -32.01 -36.25
C ASP A 233 -12.65 -30.64 -36.84
N ASP A 234 -13.57 -29.68 -36.96
CA ASP A 234 -13.32 -28.37 -37.55
C ASP A 234 -12.72 -27.30 -36.58
N GLU A 235 -12.60 -27.60 -35.28
CA GLU A 235 -12.09 -26.63 -34.27
C GLU A 235 -10.65 -26.92 -33.79
N GLU A 236 -9.98 -27.98 -34.24
CA GLU A 236 -8.58 -28.27 -33.84
C GLU A 236 -7.50 -27.36 -34.47
N GLY A 237 -7.86 -26.39 -35.34
CA GLY A 237 -6.92 -25.63 -36.15
C GLY A 237 -6.66 -24.18 -35.71
N SER A 238 -7.21 -23.72 -34.57
CA SER A 238 -7.11 -22.29 -34.16
C SER A 238 -6.70 -22.17 -32.70
N GLY A 239 -5.42 -22.43 -32.40
CA GLY A 239 -4.82 -22.20 -31.11
C GLY A 239 -3.45 -21.55 -31.23
#